data_6aed83da54bfa3401b488d4636b7fbc1
#
_entry.id   6aed83da54bfa3401b488d4636b7fbc1
#
_cell.length_a   1.000
_cell.length_b   1.000
_cell.length_c   1.000
_cell.angle_alpha   90.00
_cell.angle_beta   90.00
_cell.angle_gamma   90.00
#
_symmetry.space_group_name_H-M   'P 1'
#
loop_
_entity.id
_entity.type
_entity.pdbx_description
1 polymer ?
#
loop_
_entity_poly.entity_id
_entity_poly.type
_entity_poly.pdbx_seq_one_letter_code
_entity_poly.pdbx_strand_id
1 'polypeptide(L)'
;MELKETAKQILDIFEVDSVAELSEVLPEILIQKDKDEYLSRYIDIVGVEGRDMLQSAYQFWLADRAGKKQDYTPKSLGRLAAALAPDDVKTIFDACAGSGALSIACWEMNQNLEFVCWELDGRVIGFLLLNLALRNMSAIVVHGNLLAGEIYKSYTLTPGNQFSSVKETGLVMPKCDLVVSNPPFNLKWDAVPIQFKGETVTPPASNANYAFIIKSLIEADTDQGIFILPAGALNPNSSTEHECRAVLERNRLIRAVVYNAGDMFDSTSIRTQCLVIAPNSEQVSFVDNAENFAVEIRAQRGEDHMSNRVYKKEFKIYDDACIGRVVKAIASGENIPGFCKTVEVEKAIACNFKKYDIIEIPKYEIERRDIKDIVNDLNRIYEEKNKLKLTVNITVAEKYNLLEAAKLQSTENTNLKEVNSLLRHLGADELTGDKYLTLSRNAGEFKFENKNKRIYQ
;
A
#
# COMPACT_ATOMS: atom_id res chain seq x y z
N MET A 1 -13.66 20.47 6.87
CA MET A 1 -12.52 21.39 7.05
C MET A 1 -11.43 21.01 6.06
N GLU A 2 -10.81 21.96 5.38
CA GLU A 2 -9.74 21.61 4.42
C GLU A 2 -8.48 21.18 5.19
N LEU A 3 -7.77 20.15 4.72
CA LEU A 3 -6.54 19.61 5.34
C LEU A 3 -5.54 20.71 5.73
N LYS A 4 -5.37 21.71 4.87
CA LYS A 4 -4.49 22.86 5.12
C LYS A 4 -4.92 23.74 6.30
N GLU A 5 -6.21 23.95 6.46
CA GLU A 5 -6.75 24.78 7.55
C GLU A 5 -6.61 24.03 8.89
N THR A 6 -6.95 22.75 8.91
CA THR A 6 -6.73 21.89 10.09
C THR A 6 -5.24 21.79 10.45
N ALA A 7 -4.36 21.59 9.47
CA ALA A 7 -2.92 21.56 9.70
C ALA A 7 -2.41 22.87 10.31
N LYS A 8 -2.89 24.02 9.82
CA LYS A 8 -2.53 25.33 10.39
C LYS A 8 -2.97 25.44 11.85
N GLN A 9 -4.22 25.08 12.16
CA GLN A 9 -4.71 25.09 13.54
C GLN A 9 -3.91 24.18 14.46
N ILE A 10 -3.45 23.03 13.96
CA ILE A 10 -2.56 22.13 14.70
C ILE A 10 -1.19 22.81 14.96
N LEU A 11 -0.59 23.43 13.95
CA LEU A 11 0.67 24.16 14.12
C LEU A 11 0.54 25.30 15.15
N ASP A 12 -0.57 26.02 15.12
CA ASP A 12 -0.87 27.10 16.09
C ASP A 12 -0.98 26.56 17.54
N ILE A 13 -1.45 25.31 17.77
CA ILE A 13 -1.46 24.70 19.13
C ILE A 13 -0.05 24.56 19.68
N PHE A 14 0.86 24.09 18.85
CA PHE A 14 2.23 23.78 19.22
C PHE A 14 3.21 24.95 19.03
N GLU A 15 2.67 26.13 18.64
CA GLU A 15 3.41 27.36 18.44
C GLU A 15 4.59 27.24 17.45
N VAL A 16 4.36 26.52 16.34
CA VAL A 16 5.34 26.28 15.29
C VAL A 16 4.83 26.69 13.92
N ASP A 17 5.76 27.02 13.01
CA ASP A 17 5.44 27.52 11.66
C ASP A 17 5.32 26.43 10.60
N SER A 18 5.83 25.20 10.88
CA SER A 18 5.89 24.11 9.91
C SER A 18 5.76 22.72 10.53
N VAL A 19 5.33 21.77 9.70
CA VAL A 19 5.26 20.34 10.10
C VAL A 19 6.66 19.78 10.41
N ALA A 20 7.70 20.30 9.77
CA ALA A 20 9.07 19.90 10.05
C ALA A 20 9.50 20.34 11.46
N GLU A 21 9.23 21.58 11.81
CA GLU A 21 9.47 22.11 13.15
C GLU A 21 8.63 21.37 14.21
N LEU A 22 7.34 21.11 13.91
CA LEU A 22 6.49 20.31 14.78
C LEU A 22 7.11 18.94 15.09
N SER A 23 7.69 18.27 14.10
CA SER A 23 8.33 16.96 14.31
C SER A 23 9.51 17.00 15.29
N GLU A 24 10.22 18.11 15.32
CA GLU A 24 11.39 18.31 16.18
C GLU A 24 11.01 18.66 17.63
N VAL A 25 9.95 19.46 17.81
CA VAL A 25 9.54 19.94 19.16
C VAL A 25 8.61 18.94 19.89
N LEU A 26 7.89 18.10 19.16
CA LEU A 26 6.92 17.15 19.75
C LEU A 26 7.52 16.26 20.87
N PRO A 27 8.70 15.64 20.71
CA PRO A 27 9.27 14.82 21.78
C PRO A 27 9.50 15.61 23.08
N GLU A 28 9.92 16.87 22.98
CA GLU A 28 10.18 17.75 24.13
C GLU A 28 8.87 18.17 24.81
N ILE A 29 7.85 18.55 24.02
CA ILE A 29 6.53 18.91 24.54
C ILE A 29 5.88 17.72 25.26
N LEU A 30 5.93 16.53 24.67
CA LEU A 30 5.30 15.35 25.21
C LEU A 30 5.90 14.83 26.52
N ILE A 31 7.14 15.22 26.85
CA ILE A 31 7.78 14.91 28.14
C ILE A 31 7.34 15.90 29.23
N GLN A 32 6.84 17.08 28.89
CA GLN A 32 6.46 18.13 29.84
C GLN A 32 5.21 17.75 30.65
N LYS A 33 5.03 18.41 31.79
CA LYS A 33 3.90 18.15 32.71
C LYS A 33 2.56 18.65 32.17
N ASP A 34 2.60 19.68 31.33
CA ASP A 34 1.44 20.35 30.74
C ASP A 34 1.06 19.79 29.36
N LYS A 35 1.71 18.70 28.91
CA LYS A 35 1.41 18.05 27.63
C LYS A 35 -0.08 17.75 27.42
N ASP A 36 -0.83 17.42 28.49
CA ASP A 36 -2.24 17.06 28.42
C ASP A 36 -3.10 18.23 27.93
N GLU A 37 -2.68 19.48 28.15
CA GLU A 37 -3.33 20.66 27.57
C GLU A 37 -3.18 20.70 26.06
N TYR A 38 -1.99 20.49 25.53
CA TYR A 38 -1.73 20.41 24.09
C TYR A 38 -2.51 19.26 23.44
N LEU A 39 -2.50 18.08 24.05
CA LEU A 39 -3.22 16.91 23.55
C LEU A 39 -4.73 17.10 23.55
N SER A 40 -5.30 17.75 24.58
CA SER A 40 -6.72 18.07 24.65
C SER A 40 -7.12 19.05 23.56
N ARG A 41 -6.36 20.13 23.37
CA ARG A 41 -6.59 21.11 22.28
C ARG A 41 -6.49 20.47 20.91
N TYR A 42 -5.55 19.52 20.73
CA TYR A 42 -5.44 18.76 19.48
C TYR A 42 -6.71 17.95 19.20
N ILE A 43 -7.22 17.21 20.20
CA ILE A 43 -8.45 16.41 20.07
C ILE A 43 -9.67 17.32 19.82
N ASP A 44 -9.73 18.51 20.43
CA ASP A 44 -10.82 19.47 20.22
C ASP A 44 -10.89 19.93 18.73
N ILE A 45 -9.73 20.04 18.05
CA ILE A 45 -9.68 20.43 16.65
C ILE A 45 -10.00 19.25 15.72
N VAL A 46 -9.34 18.11 15.90
CA VAL A 46 -9.42 17.00 14.96
C VAL A 46 -10.54 16.00 15.28
N GLY A 47 -11.04 16.00 16.49
CA GLY A 47 -11.95 14.99 17.03
C GLY A 47 -11.27 13.65 17.30
N VAL A 48 -11.94 12.76 18.00
CA VAL A 48 -11.41 11.42 18.31
C VAL A 48 -11.18 10.61 17.06
N GLU A 49 -12.06 10.72 16.07
CA GLU A 49 -11.93 10.03 14.76
C GLU A 49 -10.81 10.60 13.88
N GLY A 50 -10.44 11.86 14.11
CA GLY A 50 -9.37 12.54 13.37
C GLY A 50 -7.98 12.42 13.99
N ARG A 51 -7.78 11.55 14.98
CA ARG A 51 -6.48 11.36 15.66
C ARG A 51 -5.32 11.05 14.69
N ASP A 52 -5.62 10.44 13.54
CA ASP A 52 -4.62 10.09 12.52
C ASP A 52 -4.27 11.25 11.56
N MET A 53 -4.79 12.47 11.81
CA MET A 53 -4.57 13.62 10.92
C MET A 53 -3.08 13.91 10.68
N LEU A 54 -2.24 13.82 11.71
CA LEU A 54 -0.80 14.07 11.58
C LEU A 54 -0.07 13.00 10.79
N GLN A 55 -0.57 11.77 10.73
CA GLN A 55 -0.06 10.76 9.82
C GLN A 55 -0.22 11.22 8.37
N SER A 56 -1.41 11.71 8.02
CA SER A 56 -1.67 12.25 6.68
C SER A 56 -0.83 13.50 6.39
N ALA A 57 -0.67 14.38 7.37
CA ALA A 57 0.17 15.57 7.27
C ALA A 57 1.64 15.20 7.04
N TYR A 58 2.19 14.27 7.82
CA TYR A 58 3.55 13.79 7.65
C TYR A 58 3.77 13.16 6.27
N GLN A 59 2.89 12.25 5.84
CA GLN A 59 2.95 11.63 4.51
C GLN A 59 3.03 12.68 3.39
N PHE A 60 2.32 13.77 3.58
CA PHE A 60 2.21 14.81 2.60
C PHE A 60 3.46 15.70 2.52
N TRP A 61 3.99 16.13 3.67
CA TRP A 61 5.05 17.15 3.71
C TRP A 61 6.47 16.62 3.96
N LEU A 62 6.62 15.48 4.64
CA LEU A 62 7.93 15.05 5.15
C LEU A 62 8.39 13.67 4.68
N ALA A 63 7.52 12.81 4.15
CA ALA A 63 7.90 11.45 3.78
C ALA A 63 8.98 11.40 2.69
N ASP A 64 10.11 10.77 3.01
CA ASP A 64 11.21 10.54 2.06
C ASP A 64 11.03 9.21 1.33
N ARG A 65 10.27 9.26 0.23
CA ARG A 65 9.99 8.09 -0.61
C ARG A 65 11.18 7.67 -1.47
N ALA A 66 12.03 8.62 -1.85
CA ALA A 66 13.17 8.35 -2.73
C ALA A 66 14.33 7.68 -1.97
N GLY A 67 14.72 8.22 -0.83
CA GLY A 67 15.86 7.75 -0.04
C GLY A 67 15.50 6.62 0.93
N LYS A 68 14.43 6.79 1.71
CA LYS A 68 14.06 5.88 2.80
C LYS A 68 12.95 4.88 2.44
N LYS A 69 12.36 4.96 1.24
CA LYS A 69 11.26 4.08 0.79
C LYS A 69 10.06 4.07 1.74
N GLN A 70 9.73 5.24 2.31
CA GLN A 70 8.68 5.40 3.30
C GLN A 70 7.30 5.38 2.63
N ASP A 71 6.64 4.24 2.67
CA ASP A 71 5.24 4.05 2.29
C ASP A 71 4.44 3.61 3.53
N TYR A 72 3.42 4.37 3.89
CA TYR A 72 2.62 4.07 5.08
C TYR A 72 1.70 2.87 4.87
N THR A 73 1.59 2.06 5.90
CA THR A 73 0.69 0.90 5.90
C THR A 73 -0.77 1.37 5.76
N PRO A 74 -1.49 0.96 4.69
CA PRO A 74 -2.91 1.22 4.57
C PRO A 74 -3.67 0.65 5.78
N LYS A 75 -4.67 1.40 6.30
CA LYS A 75 -5.41 0.99 7.50
C LYS A 75 -6.00 -0.43 7.37
N SER A 76 -6.58 -0.78 6.22
CA SER A 76 -7.16 -2.11 6.00
C SER A 76 -6.11 -3.23 5.97
N LEU A 77 -4.91 -2.96 5.46
CA LEU A 77 -3.80 -3.91 5.47
C LEU A 77 -3.22 -4.08 6.89
N GLY A 78 -3.14 -2.99 7.66
CA GLY A 78 -2.78 -3.04 9.09
C GLY A 78 -3.77 -3.88 9.89
N ARG A 79 -5.08 -3.73 9.65
CA ARG A 79 -6.13 -4.55 10.28
C ARG A 79 -6.03 -6.03 9.90
N LEU A 80 -5.69 -6.35 8.64
CA LEU A 80 -5.42 -7.73 8.24
C LEU A 80 -4.23 -8.30 9.02
N ALA A 81 -3.11 -7.57 9.09
CA ALA A 81 -1.94 -8.01 9.84
C ALA A 81 -2.27 -8.22 11.33
N ALA A 82 -2.99 -7.28 11.94
CA ALA A 82 -3.46 -7.41 13.33
C ALA A 82 -4.36 -8.63 13.56
N ALA A 83 -5.28 -8.91 12.61
CA ALA A 83 -6.18 -10.06 12.69
C ALA A 83 -5.49 -11.41 12.48
N LEU A 84 -4.26 -11.43 11.96
CA LEU A 84 -3.43 -12.63 11.84
C LEU A 84 -2.60 -12.91 13.12
N ALA A 85 -2.60 -11.98 14.09
CA ALA A 85 -1.90 -12.16 15.35
C ALA A 85 -2.58 -13.26 16.20
N PRO A 86 -1.80 -14.10 16.92
CA PRO A 86 -2.36 -15.01 17.89
C PRO A 86 -3.09 -14.30 19.04
N ASP A 87 -4.12 -14.95 19.59
CA ASP A 87 -4.98 -14.35 20.64
C ASP A 87 -4.26 -14.20 22.00
N ASP A 88 -3.20 -14.96 22.25
CA ASP A 88 -2.45 -14.98 23.52
C ASP A 88 -1.30 -13.98 23.58
N VAL A 89 -1.09 -13.20 22.54
CA VAL A 89 -0.07 -12.15 22.47
C VAL A 89 -0.36 -11.04 23.47
N LYS A 90 0.68 -10.60 24.19
CA LYS A 90 0.64 -9.48 25.14
C LYS A 90 1.58 -8.34 24.73
N THR A 91 2.72 -8.71 24.17
CA THR A 91 3.77 -7.75 23.79
C THR A 91 4.09 -7.85 22.29
N ILE A 92 4.05 -6.73 21.61
CA ILE A 92 4.30 -6.63 20.15
C ILE A 92 5.53 -5.78 19.90
N PHE A 93 6.43 -6.30 19.06
CA PHE A 93 7.54 -5.55 18.50
C PHE A 93 7.22 -5.06 17.09
N ASP A 94 7.07 -3.74 16.91
CA ASP A 94 6.91 -3.11 15.62
C ASP A 94 8.28 -2.61 15.13
N ALA A 95 8.88 -3.37 14.24
CA ALA A 95 10.28 -3.19 13.85
C ALA A 95 10.56 -2.00 12.93
N CYS A 96 9.53 -1.45 12.28
CA CYS A 96 9.60 -0.27 11.41
C CYS A 96 8.31 0.52 11.59
N ALA A 97 8.16 1.10 12.79
CA ALA A 97 6.88 1.60 13.28
C ALA A 97 6.32 2.80 12.49
N GLY A 98 7.19 3.59 11.85
CA GLY A 98 6.75 4.83 11.22
C GLY A 98 5.99 5.70 12.22
N SER A 99 4.82 6.18 11.86
CA SER A 99 3.93 6.91 12.78
C SER A 99 3.04 6.01 13.65
N GLY A 100 3.25 4.69 13.65
CA GLY A 100 2.55 3.72 14.52
C GLY A 100 1.34 3.03 13.87
N ALA A 101 1.18 3.07 12.55
CA ALA A 101 -0.02 2.54 11.88
C ALA A 101 -0.30 1.06 12.20
N LEU A 102 0.72 0.21 12.20
CA LEU A 102 0.61 -1.20 12.50
C LEU A 102 0.33 -1.45 13.99
N SER A 103 1.10 -0.81 14.86
CA SER A 103 0.89 -0.84 16.33
C SER A 103 -0.52 -0.40 16.71
N ILE A 104 -1.02 0.69 16.11
CA ILE A 104 -2.38 1.20 16.34
C ILE A 104 -3.42 0.17 15.86
N ALA A 105 -3.25 -0.44 14.70
CA ALA A 105 -4.17 -1.45 14.21
C ALA A 105 -4.26 -2.68 15.15
N CYS A 106 -3.14 -3.10 15.72
CA CYS A 106 -3.12 -4.16 16.74
C CYS A 106 -3.81 -3.72 18.04
N TRP A 107 -3.54 -2.48 18.50
CA TRP A 107 -4.14 -1.92 19.69
C TRP A 107 -5.68 -1.72 19.55
N GLU A 108 -6.16 -1.34 18.37
CA GLU A 108 -7.61 -1.24 18.10
C GLU A 108 -8.33 -2.59 18.27
N MET A 109 -7.64 -3.72 18.07
CA MET A 109 -8.19 -5.05 18.32
C MET A 109 -8.08 -5.50 19.78
N ASN A 110 -6.98 -5.14 20.45
CA ASN A 110 -6.78 -5.46 21.87
C ASN A 110 -6.00 -4.32 22.56
N GLN A 111 -6.72 -3.54 23.35
CA GLN A 111 -6.16 -2.38 24.05
C GLN A 111 -5.24 -2.71 25.24
N ASN A 112 -5.15 -3.99 25.61
CA ASN A 112 -4.27 -4.47 26.69
C ASN A 112 -2.86 -4.83 26.20
N LEU A 113 -2.57 -4.65 24.91
CA LEU A 113 -1.26 -4.93 24.33
C LEU A 113 -0.23 -3.88 24.76
N GLU A 114 0.99 -4.33 24.98
CA GLU A 114 2.18 -3.51 25.15
C GLU A 114 3.02 -3.52 23.87
N PHE A 115 3.68 -2.41 23.57
CA PHE A 115 4.38 -2.25 22.31
C PHE A 115 5.85 -1.87 22.51
N VAL A 116 6.72 -2.39 21.66
CA VAL A 116 8.07 -1.86 21.42
C VAL A 116 8.09 -1.41 19.96
N CYS A 117 8.18 -0.11 19.73
CA CYS A 117 8.14 0.50 18.41
C CYS A 117 9.54 1.03 18.05
N TRP A 118 10.14 0.48 16.99
CA TRP A 118 11.45 0.91 16.52
C TRP A 118 11.33 1.71 15.23
N GLU A 119 11.95 2.90 15.18
CA GLU A 119 11.90 3.78 14.01
C GLU A 119 13.28 4.45 13.78
N LEU A 120 13.72 4.45 12.53
CA LEU A 120 14.99 5.04 12.12
C LEU A 120 14.91 6.56 11.91
N ASP A 121 13.80 7.06 11.38
CA ASP A 121 13.69 8.47 11.00
C ASP A 121 13.30 9.33 12.19
N GLY A 122 14.27 10.09 12.73
CA GLY A 122 14.04 11.00 13.84
C GLY A 122 12.90 11.99 13.64
N ARG A 123 12.60 12.35 12.36
CA ARG A 123 11.48 13.25 12.02
C ARG A 123 10.10 12.61 12.25
N VAL A 124 10.04 11.30 12.40
CA VAL A 124 8.78 10.56 12.62
C VAL A 124 8.55 10.30 14.11
N ILE A 125 9.61 10.29 14.93
CA ILE A 125 9.53 9.94 16.36
C ILE A 125 8.50 10.80 17.10
N GLY A 126 8.49 12.11 16.88
CA GLY A 126 7.51 13.00 17.51
C GLY A 126 6.06 12.62 17.19
N PHE A 127 5.77 12.30 15.93
CA PHE A 127 4.43 11.85 15.50
C PHE A 127 4.08 10.47 16.05
N LEU A 128 5.03 9.54 16.11
CA LEU A 128 4.84 8.24 16.72
C LEU A 128 4.47 8.38 18.19
N LEU A 129 5.26 9.12 18.97
CA LEU A 129 4.98 9.40 20.38
C LEU A 129 3.61 10.03 20.59
N LEU A 130 3.26 11.03 19.78
CA LEU A 130 1.96 11.69 19.85
C LEU A 130 0.80 10.72 19.57
N ASN A 131 0.89 9.93 18.51
CA ASN A 131 -0.15 8.99 18.12
C ASN A 131 -0.42 7.94 19.19
N LEU A 132 0.64 7.42 19.82
CA LEU A 132 0.53 6.44 20.89
C LEU A 132 0.03 7.08 22.19
N ALA A 133 0.52 8.29 22.53
CA ALA A 133 0.09 9.02 23.74
C ALA A 133 -1.38 9.41 23.69
N LEU A 134 -1.89 9.89 22.54
CA LEU A 134 -3.30 10.22 22.31
C LEU A 134 -4.25 9.04 22.53
N ARG A 135 -3.77 7.81 22.36
CA ARG A 135 -4.51 6.56 22.52
C ARG A 135 -4.32 5.93 23.90
N ASN A 136 -3.55 6.58 24.76
CA ASN A 136 -3.23 6.05 26.07
C ASN A 136 -2.56 4.66 26.04
N MET A 137 -1.68 4.44 25.06
CA MET A 137 -1.02 3.14 24.84
C MET A 137 0.17 2.95 25.78
N SER A 138 0.44 1.70 26.19
CA SER A 138 1.69 1.28 26.82
C SER A 138 2.71 0.96 25.75
N ALA A 139 3.83 1.68 25.71
CA ALA A 139 4.83 1.46 24.68
C ALA A 139 6.25 1.87 25.11
N ILE A 140 7.25 1.23 24.49
CA ILE A 140 8.63 1.69 24.40
C ILE A 140 8.85 2.13 22.95
N VAL A 141 9.29 3.36 22.74
CA VAL A 141 9.65 3.88 21.41
C VAL A 141 11.15 4.02 21.32
N VAL A 142 11.74 3.40 20.32
CA VAL A 142 13.18 3.42 20.07
C VAL A 142 13.48 4.18 18.78
N HIS A 143 14.15 5.30 18.88
CA HIS A 143 14.81 5.95 17.77
C HIS A 143 16.15 5.27 17.53
N GLY A 144 16.29 4.52 16.44
CA GLY A 144 17.48 3.75 16.17
C GLY A 144 17.50 3.04 14.83
N ASN A 145 18.67 2.52 14.46
CA ASN A 145 18.84 1.72 13.25
C ASN A 145 18.85 0.22 13.59
N LEU A 146 17.71 -0.45 13.37
CA LEU A 146 17.58 -1.88 13.65
C LEU A 146 18.59 -2.72 12.86
N LEU A 147 18.85 -2.39 11.60
CA LEU A 147 19.79 -3.12 10.77
C LEU A 147 21.25 -2.99 11.23
N ALA A 148 21.61 -1.86 11.81
CA ALA A 148 22.94 -1.64 12.41
C ALA A 148 23.00 -2.06 13.89
N GLY A 149 21.84 -2.21 14.56
CA GLY A 149 21.77 -2.43 16.01
C GLY A 149 22.10 -1.16 16.80
N GLU A 150 21.89 0.02 16.23
CA GLU A 150 22.21 1.31 16.83
C GLU A 150 20.99 1.93 17.49
N ILE A 151 21.13 2.37 18.73
CA ILE A 151 20.10 3.06 19.51
C ILE A 151 20.55 4.50 19.73
N TYR A 152 19.76 5.46 19.29
CA TYR A 152 20.05 6.89 19.46
C TYR A 152 19.34 7.46 20.69
N LYS A 153 18.04 7.17 20.83
CA LYS A 153 17.20 7.55 21.97
C LYS A 153 16.11 6.52 22.21
N SER A 154 15.59 6.47 23.42
CA SER A 154 14.40 5.68 23.73
C SER A 154 13.48 6.41 24.69
N TYR A 155 12.19 6.11 24.56
CA TYR A 155 11.10 6.71 25.32
C TYR A 155 10.18 5.63 25.85
N THR A 156 9.69 5.80 27.06
CA THR A 156 8.66 4.94 27.66
C THR A 156 7.37 5.71 27.76
N LEU A 157 6.28 5.13 27.22
CA LEU A 157 4.92 5.60 27.36
C LEU A 157 4.19 4.74 28.39
N THR A 158 3.68 5.38 29.41
CA THR A 158 2.88 4.71 30.47
C THR A 158 1.48 5.27 30.45
N PRO A 159 0.43 4.42 30.34
CA PRO A 159 -0.95 4.84 30.39
C PRO A 159 -1.27 5.72 31.60
N GLY A 160 -1.97 6.83 31.36
CA GLY A 160 -2.45 7.77 32.38
C GLY A 160 -3.98 7.78 32.45
N ASN A 161 -4.56 8.87 32.96
CA ASN A 161 -6.01 9.00 33.06
C ASN A 161 -6.68 9.14 31.68
N GLN A 162 -6.10 9.93 30.79
CA GLN A 162 -6.61 10.20 29.44
C GLN A 162 -5.56 9.93 28.37
N PHE A 163 -4.33 10.34 28.62
CA PHE A 163 -3.20 10.21 27.70
C PHE A 163 -2.02 9.53 28.38
N SER A 164 -1.17 8.86 27.63
CA SER A 164 0.03 8.28 28.20
C SER A 164 1.02 9.36 28.63
N SER A 165 1.70 9.13 29.74
CA SER A 165 2.89 9.90 30.07
C SER A 165 4.06 9.44 29.22
N VAL A 166 4.91 10.38 28.79
CA VAL A 166 6.11 10.11 27.97
C VAL A 166 7.35 10.48 28.78
N LYS A 167 8.35 9.59 28.81
CA LYS A 167 9.63 9.85 29.44
C LYS A 167 10.75 9.35 28.55
N GLU A 168 11.81 10.13 28.39
CA GLU A 168 13.07 9.62 27.83
C GLU A 168 13.74 8.71 28.86
N THR A 169 14.08 7.50 28.47
CA THR A 169 14.61 6.46 29.37
C THR A 169 15.73 5.69 28.70
N GLY A 170 16.61 5.05 29.48
CA GLY A 170 17.51 4.04 28.93
C GLY A 170 16.73 2.82 28.45
N LEU A 171 17.11 2.27 27.29
CA LEU A 171 16.45 1.09 26.74
C LEU A 171 16.84 -0.16 27.53
N VAL A 172 15.82 -0.90 27.97
CA VAL A 172 15.92 -2.31 28.33
C VAL A 172 14.91 -3.03 27.44
N MET A 173 15.40 -3.79 26.45
CA MET A 173 14.53 -4.52 25.54
C MET A 173 13.80 -5.64 26.29
N PRO A 174 12.46 -5.62 26.34
CA PRO A 174 11.71 -6.76 26.83
C PRO A 174 11.67 -7.85 25.76
N LYS A 175 11.47 -9.09 26.19
CA LYS A 175 11.06 -10.16 25.28
C LYS A 175 9.66 -9.82 24.76
N CYS A 176 9.45 -9.93 23.45
CA CYS A 176 8.15 -9.71 22.84
C CYS A 176 7.55 -11.04 22.33
N ASP A 177 6.23 -11.14 22.35
CA ASP A 177 5.53 -12.35 21.92
C ASP A 177 5.44 -12.44 20.41
N LEU A 178 5.32 -11.27 19.73
CA LEU A 178 5.08 -11.19 18.29
C LEU A 178 5.83 -10.00 17.67
N VAL A 179 6.44 -10.22 16.52
CA VAL A 179 6.89 -9.14 15.64
C VAL A 179 5.75 -8.77 14.68
N VAL A 180 5.47 -7.48 14.49
CA VAL A 180 4.74 -6.97 13.33
C VAL A 180 5.62 -5.98 12.61
N SER A 181 5.67 -5.99 11.28
CA SER A 181 6.49 -5.05 10.55
C SER A 181 6.03 -4.85 9.11
N ASN A 182 6.08 -3.60 8.68
CA ASN A 182 6.04 -3.21 7.26
C ASN A 182 7.37 -2.53 6.92
N PRO A 183 8.46 -3.30 6.71
CA PRO A 183 9.77 -2.73 6.47
C PRO A 183 9.85 -2.03 5.12
N PRO A 184 10.78 -1.08 4.93
CA PRO A 184 11.02 -0.45 3.63
C PRO A 184 11.32 -1.49 2.55
N PHE A 185 10.55 -1.48 1.45
CA PHE A 185 10.64 -2.50 0.41
C PHE A 185 11.93 -2.39 -0.40
N ASN A 186 12.65 -3.51 -0.52
CA ASN A 186 13.87 -3.63 -1.31
C ASN A 186 14.91 -2.54 -1.00
N LEU A 187 15.05 -2.20 0.28
CA LEU A 187 16.02 -1.22 0.75
C LEU A 187 17.44 -1.76 0.55
N LYS A 188 18.33 -0.95 -0.01
CA LYS A 188 19.76 -1.24 0.01
C LYS A 188 20.32 -0.95 1.41
N TRP A 189 21.23 -1.80 1.88
CA TRP A 189 21.82 -1.68 3.20
C TRP A 189 23.26 -2.19 3.22
N ASP A 190 23.98 -1.88 4.30
CA ASP A 190 25.34 -2.37 4.50
C ASP A 190 25.27 -3.79 5.08
N ALA A 191 25.33 -4.77 4.18
CA ALA A 191 25.11 -6.17 4.51
C ALA A 191 26.22 -6.70 5.45
N VAL A 192 25.79 -7.28 6.56
CA VAL A 192 26.66 -7.95 7.53
C VAL A 192 26.15 -9.36 7.78
N PRO A 193 27.05 -10.32 8.13
CA PRO A 193 26.65 -11.65 8.59
C PRO A 193 25.77 -11.56 9.85
N ILE A 194 24.68 -12.32 9.88
CA ILE A 194 23.74 -12.38 11.00
C ILE A 194 23.75 -13.82 11.53
N GLN A 195 23.91 -13.99 12.85
CA GLN A 195 23.73 -15.28 13.52
C GLN A 195 22.24 -15.47 13.81
N PHE A 196 21.63 -16.53 13.26
CA PHE A 196 20.26 -16.86 13.48
C PHE A 196 20.05 -18.37 13.54
N LYS A 197 19.42 -18.88 14.62
CA LYS A 197 19.16 -20.30 14.83
C LYS A 197 20.39 -21.22 14.68
N GLY A 198 21.55 -20.73 15.14
CA GLY A 198 22.80 -21.48 15.07
C GLY A 198 23.51 -21.46 13.71
N GLU A 199 22.96 -20.74 12.74
CA GLU A 199 23.53 -20.59 11.40
C GLU A 199 23.94 -19.15 11.14
N THR A 200 24.92 -18.93 10.25
CA THR A 200 25.33 -17.60 9.79
C THR A 200 24.73 -17.36 8.41
N VAL A 201 23.92 -16.31 8.27
CA VAL A 201 23.35 -15.88 6.99
C VAL A 201 23.74 -14.46 6.69
N THR A 202 23.90 -14.15 5.39
CA THR A 202 24.19 -12.77 4.95
C THR A 202 23.16 -12.35 3.90
N PRO A 203 22.06 -11.69 4.31
CA PRO A 203 21.09 -11.16 3.34
C PRO A 203 21.77 -10.19 2.37
N PRO A 204 21.33 -10.13 1.09
CA PRO A 204 22.03 -9.35 0.06
C PRO A 204 21.97 -7.84 0.35
N ALA A 205 23.07 -7.13 0.08
CA ALA A 205 23.16 -5.68 0.26
C ALA A 205 22.16 -4.89 -0.60
N SER A 206 21.72 -5.48 -1.72
CA SER A 206 20.74 -4.87 -2.62
C SER A 206 19.29 -4.90 -2.10
N ASN A 207 19.01 -5.73 -1.08
CA ASN A 207 17.65 -6.01 -0.61
C ASN A 207 17.66 -6.47 0.86
N ALA A 208 17.23 -5.60 1.76
CA ALA A 208 17.21 -5.85 3.20
C ALA A 208 15.98 -6.66 3.69
N ASN A 209 15.08 -7.13 2.82
CA ASN A 209 13.83 -7.78 3.25
C ASN A 209 14.09 -8.91 4.28
N TYR A 210 15.02 -9.84 3.98
CA TYR A 210 15.38 -10.90 4.92
C TYR A 210 16.15 -10.41 6.15
N ALA A 211 16.93 -9.34 6.01
CA ALA A 211 17.64 -8.74 7.14
C ALA A 211 16.62 -8.18 8.15
N PHE A 212 15.57 -7.51 7.70
CA PHE A 212 14.49 -7.05 8.58
C PHE A 212 13.78 -8.21 9.27
N ILE A 213 13.41 -9.27 8.53
CA ILE A 213 12.77 -10.44 9.13
C ILE A 213 13.63 -11.01 10.26
N ILE A 214 14.87 -11.35 9.93
CA ILE A 214 15.77 -12.08 10.86
C ILE A 214 16.15 -11.20 12.04
N LYS A 215 16.57 -9.94 11.82
CA LYS A 215 16.96 -9.03 12.90
C LYS A 215 15.78 -8.68 13.82
N SER A 216 14.58 -8.52 13.28
CA SER A 216 13.40 -8.27 14.10
C SER A 216 13.08 -9.44 15.03
N LEU A 217 13.16 -10.69 14.53
CA LEU A 217 12.94 -11.87 15.34
C LEU A 217 14.01 -12.04 16.45
N ILE A 218 15.26 -11.71 16.13
CA ILE A 218 16.36 -11.72 17.11
C ILE A 218 16.13 -10.65 18.18
N GLU A 219 15.86 -9.43 17.79
CA GLU A 219 15.70 -8.29 18.70
C GLU A 219 14.51 -8.46 19.65
N ALA A 220 13.41 -9.01 19.12
CA ALA A 220 12.22 -9.32 19.88
C ALA A 220 12.34 -10.60 20.74
N ASP A 221 13.39 -11.39 20.57
CA ASP A 221 13.57 -12.73 21.18
C ASP A 221 12.33 -13.64 20.98
N THR A 222 11.81 -13.72 19.74
CA THR A 222 10.65 -14.51 19.40
C THR A 222 10.76 -15.21 18.05
N ASP A 223 10.00 -16.29 17.89
CA ASP A 223 9.82 -17.01 16.63
C ASP A 223 8.46 -16.76 15.98
N GLN A 224 7.77 -15.69 16.39
CA GLN A 224 6.47 -15.31 15.86
C GLN A 224 6.56 -13.94 15.17
N GLY A 225 6.01 -13.85 13.97
CA GLY A 225 6.05 -12.57 13.24
C GLY A 225 5.05 -12.48 12.09
N ILE A 226 4.62 -11.26 11.80
CA ILE A 226 3.79 -10.92 10.64
C ILE A 226 4.47 -9.79 9.91
N PHE A 227 4.93 -10.08 8.70
CA PHE A 227 5.69 -9.14 7.88
C PHE A 227 4.92 -8.80 6.61
N ILE A 228 4.72 -7.51 6.34
CA ILE A 228 4.20 -7.03 5.06
C ILE A 228 5.41 -6.81 4.14
N LEU A 229 5.50 -7.57 3.06
CA LEU A 229 6.64 -7.63 2.17
C LEU A 229 6.21 -7.43 0.71
N PRO A 230 7.10 -7.04 -0.20
CA PRO A 230 6.79 -7.04 -1.63
C PRO A 230 6.35 -8.43 -2.10
N ALA A 231 5.41 -8.49 -3.03
CA ALA A 231 5.02 -9.74 -3.66
C ALA A 231 6.25 -10.43 -4.28
N GLY A 232 6.42 -11.70 -4.00
CA GLY A 232 7.59 -12.46 -4.45
C GLY A 232 8.81 -12.41 -3.52
N ALA A 233 8.75 -11.78 -2.35
CA ALA A 233 9.85 -11.80 -1.38
C ALA A 233 10.27 -13.22 -0.98
N LEU A 234 9.35 -14.20 -1.02
CA LEU A 234 9.64 -15.61 -0.82
C LEU A 234 10.06 -16.36 -2.10
N ASN A 235 10.15 -15.68 -3.24
CA ASN A 235 10.67 -16.25 -4.49
C ASN A 235 12.04 -15.62 -4.80
N PRO A 236 13.10 -16.05 -4.10
CA PRO A 236 14.40 -15.43 -4.18
C PRO A 236 15.01 -15.50 -5.58
N ASN A 237 15.70 -14.44 -5.99
CA ASN A 237 16.38 -14.33 -7.26
C ASN A 237 17.91 -14.55 -7.14
N SER A 238 18.43 -14.60 -5.91
CA SER A 238 19.87 -14.79 -5.64
C SER A 238 20.11 -15.97 -4.69
N SER A 239 21.31 -16.54 -4.72
CA SER A 239 21.72 -17.62 -3.82
C SER A 239 21.65 -17.19 -2.35
N THR A 240 22.02 -15.94 -2.05
CA THR A 240 22.00 -15.39 -0.68
C THR A 240 20.58 -15.24 -0.15
N GLU A 241 19.60 -14.84 -0.97
CA GLU A 241 18.20 -14.84 -0.57
C GLU A 241 17.65 -16.27 -0.36
N HIS A 242 18.08 -17.22 -1.21
CA HIS A 242 17.75 -18.64 -1.05
C HIS A 242 18.25 -19.19 0.30
N GLU A 243 19.48 -18.87 0.70
CA GLU A 243 20.04 -19.26 1.98
C GLU A 243 19.25 -18.69 3.16
N CYS A 244 18.89 -17.40 3.10
CA CYS A 244 18.06 -16.75 4.13
C CYS A 244 16.68 -17.42 4.26
N ARG A 245 16.02 -17.72 3.12
CA ARG A 245 14.75 -18.45 3.17
C ARG A 245 14.93 -19.87 3.69
N ALA A 246 15.98 -20.57 3.26
CA ALA A 246 16.25 -21.93 3.67
C ALA A 246 16.46 -22.07 5.20
N VAL A 247 17.00 -21.05 5.88
CA VAL A 247 17.09 -21.06 7.35
C VAL A 247 15.70 -20.99 7.98
N LEU A 248 14.77 -20.16 7.44
CA LEU A 248 13.39 -20.13 7.91
C LEU A 248 12.68 -21.48 7.66
N GLU A 249 12.92 -22.11 6.51
CA GLU A 249 12.37 -23.42 6.14
C GLU A 249 12.85 -24.52 7.07
N ARG A 250 14.17 -24.65 7.28
CA ARG A 250 14.77 -25.68 8.14
C ARG A 250 14.29 -25.58 9.59
N ASN A 251 14.05 -24.37 10.05
CA ASN A 251 13.54 -24.10 11.39
C ASN A 251 12.00 -24.13 11.46
N ARG A 252 11.30 -24.52 10.37
CA ARG A 252 9.84 -24.64 10.29
C ARG A 252 9.12 -23.39 10.81
N LEU A 253 9.58 -22.22 10.35
CA LEU A 253 9.06 -20.93 10.80
C LEU A 253 7.97 -20.36 9.90
N ILE A 254 7.86 -20.78 8.64
CA ILE A 254 6.89 -20.24 7.69
C ILE A 254 5.53 -20.91 7.89
N ARG A 255 4.55 -20.18 8.43
CA ARG A 255 3.20 -20.68 8.75
C ARG A 255 2.19 -20.34 7.66
N ALA A 256 2.22 -19.13 7.11
CA ALA A 256 1.31 -18.73 6.03
C ALA A 256 1.90 -17.64 5.14
N VAL A 257 1.39 -17.59 3.91
CA VAL A 257 1.67 -16.53 2.92
C VAL A 257 0.34 -16.03 2.37
N VAL A 258 0.00 -14.77 2.63
CA VAL A 258 -1.21 -14.12 2.13
C VAL A 258 -0.82 -13.13 1.04
N TYR A 259 -1.20 -13.39 -0.20
CA TYR A 259 -0.92 -12.50 -1.34
C TYR A 259 -1.98 -11.41 -1.43
N ASN A 260 -1.59 -10.17 -1.23
CA ASN A 260 -2.50 -9.04 -1.16
C ASN A 260 -2.88 -8.50 -2.55
N ALA A 261 -4.01 -7.78 -2.60
CA ALA A 261 -4.41 -7.01 -3.77
C ALA A 261 -3.35 -5.95 -4.13
N GLY A 262 -3.27 -5.57 -5.40
CA GLY A 262 -2.54 -4.38 -5.81
C GLY A 262 -3.33 -3.10 -5.50
N ASP A 263 -2.70 -1.94 -5.69
CA ASP A 263 -3.35 -0.62 -5.57
C ASP A 263 -3.99 -0.35 -4.20
N MET A 264 -3.39 -0.89 -3.13
CA MET A 264 -3.81 -0.65 -1.74
C MET A 264 -3.11 0.56 -1.12
N PHE A 265 -1.87 0.84 -1.52
CA PHE A 265 -1.08 1.97 -1.03
C PHE A 265 -1.43 3.26 -1.79
N ASP A 266 -1.44 4.40 -1.09
CA ASP A 266 -1.77 5.70 -1.71
C ASP A 266 -0.73 6.13 -2.75
N SER A 267 0.55 5.81 -2.53
CA SER A 267 1.71 6.29 -3.29
C SER A 267 2.25 5.30 -4.31
N THR A 268 1.89 4.02 -4.23
CA THR A 268 2.45 2.97 -5.10
C THR A 268 1.41 1.90 -5.42
N SER A 269 1.52 1.33 -6.63
CA SER A 269 0.72 0.18 -7.05
C SER A 269 1.37 -1.17 -6.72
N ILE A 270 2.41 -1.16 -5.87
CA ILE A 270 3.17 -2.37 -5.56
C ILE A 270 2.26 -3.43 -4.92
N ARG A 271 2.36 -4.66 -5.41
CA ARG A 271 1.68 -5.78 -4.77
C ARG A 271 2.50 -6.27 -3.60
N THR A 272 1.83 -6.57 -2.51
CA THR A 272 2.45 -7.07 -1.28
C THR A 272 1.96 -8.47 -0.92
N GLN A 273 2.62 -9.05 0.05
CA GLN A 273 2.21 -10.28 0.73
C GLN A 273 2.42 -10.13 2.23
N CYS A 274 1.55 -10.75 3.03
CA CYS A 274 1.81 -10.94 4.45
C CYS A 274 2.48 -12.32 4.64
N LEU A 275 3.68 -12.31 5.22
CA LEU A 275 4.37 -13.51 5.66
C LEU A 275 4.07 -13.71 7.14
N VAL A 276 3.46 -14.85 7.49
CA VAL A 276 3.21 -15.24 8.87
C VAL A 276 4.27 -16.24 9.30
N ILE A 277 5.03 -15.87 10.30
CA ILE A 277 6.07 -16.67 10.96
C ILE A 277 5.50 -17.22 12.28
N ALA A 278 5.63 -18.52 12.50
CA ALA A 278 5.28 -19.17 13.76
C ALA A 278 6.18 -20.41 13.97
N PRO A 279 6.55 -20.74 15.22
CA PRO A 279 7.39 -21.89 15.50
C PRO A 279 6.68 -23.21 15.18
N ASN A 280 7.47 -24.25 14.89
CA ASN A 280 7.00 -25.61 14.66
C ASN A 280 5.89 -25.73 13.59
N SER A 281 5.96 -24.93 12.53
CA SER A 281 5.00 -24.96 11.43
C SER A 281 5.22 -26.20 10.57
N GLU A 282 4.36 -27.20 10.73
CA GLU A 282 4.37 -28.44 9.92
C GLU A 282 3.70 -28.23 8.56
N GLN A 283 2.79 -27.26 8.47
CA GLN A 283 2.03 -26.92 7.28
C GLN A 283 2.14 -25.44 6.97
N VAL A 284 2.04 -25.11 5.67
CA VAL A 284 2.02 -23.73 5.17
C VAL A 284 0.70 -23.45 4.46
N SER A 285 0.01 -22.41 4.90
CA SER A 285 -1.22 -21.92 4.26
C SER A 285 -0.91 -20.86 3.23
N PHE A 286 -1.32 -21.08 2.00
CA PHE A 286 -1.26 -20.09 0.91
C PHE A 286 -2.63 -19.50 0.68
N VAL A 287 -2.77 -18.16 0.75
CA VAL A 287 -4.03 -17.46 0.53
C VAL A 287 -3.85 -16.43 -0.57
N ASP A 288 -4.56 -16.57 -1.68
CA ASP A 288 -4.61 -15.56 -2.74
C ASP A 288 -5.74 -14.57 -2.48
N ASN A 289 -5.40 -13.52 -1.76
CA ASN A 289 -6.33 -12.48 -1.36
C ASN A 289 -6.44 -11.34 -2.39
N ALA A 290 -5.83 -11.53 -3.59
CA ALA A 290 -5.70 -10.47 -4.59
C ALA A 290 -7.05 -9.99 -5.14
N GLU A 291 -8.05 -10.86 -5.21
CA GLU A 291 -9.40 -10.56 -5.70
C GLU A 291 -10.47 -10.51 -4.58
N ASN A 292 -10.07 -10.69 -3.31
CA ASN A 292 -10.95 -10.63 -2.15
C ASN A 292 -10.83 -9.26 -1.47
N PHE A 293 -11.42 -8.23 -2.07
CA PHE A 293 -11.37 -6.84 -1.60
C PHE A 293 -12.71 -6.13 -1.80
N ALA A 294 -12.94 -5.10 -1.01
CA ALA A 294 -13.96 -4.08 -1.27
C ALA A 294 -13.32 -2.86 -1.95
N VAL A 295 -14.14 -2.01 -2.57
CA VAL A 295 -13.68 -0.77 -3.22
C VAL A 295 -14.19 0.43 -2.43
N GLU A 296 -13.26 1.29 -2.03
CA GLU A 296 -13.56 2.58 -1.42
C GLU A 296 -13.24 3.70 -2.41
N ILE A 297 -14.18 4.63 -2.60
CA ILE A 297 -13.98 5.79 -3.47
C ILE A 297 -13.59 6.98 -2.60
N ARG A 298 -12.36 7.47 -2.77
CA ARG A 298 -11.85 8.65 -2.07
C ARG A 298 -11.70 9.83 -3.01
N ALA A 299 -12.05 11.03 -2.54
CA ALA A 299 -11.76 12.26 -3.23
C ALA A 299 -10.26 12.58 -3.08
N GLN A 300 -9.57 12.75 -4.20
CA GLN A 300 -8.19 13.20 -4.21
C GLN A 300 -8.08 14.53 -4.94
N ARG A 301 -7.21 15.42 -4.45
CA ARG A 301 -6.79 16.61 -5.19
C ARG A 301 -5.64 16.24 -6.12
N GLY A 302 -5.50 16.95 -7.26
CA GLY A 302 -4.40 16.73 -8.20
C GLY A 302 -3.02 16.89 -7.56
N GLU A 303 -1.99 16.34 -8.21
CA GLU A 303 -0.59 16.36 -7.75
C GLU A 303 -0.09 17.78 -7.45
N ASP A 304 -0.54 18.79 -8.21
CA ASP A 304 -0.41 20.19 -7.86
C ASP A 304 -1.44 20.53 -6.78
N HIS A 305 -1.01 20.65 -5.53
CA HIS A 305 -1.82 21.09 -4.40
C HIS A 305 -2.46 22.46 -4.58
N MET A 306 -2.12 23.14 -5.65
CA MET A 306 -2.72 24.37 -6.16
C MET A 306 -3.90 24.10 -7.11
N SER A 307 -4.11 22.85 -7.55
CA SER A 307 -5.23 22.49 -8.42
C SER A 307 -6.52 22.37 -7.62
N ASN A 308 -7.54 23.14 -8.00
CA ASN A 308 -8.90 23.02 -7.47
C ASN A 308 -9.65 21.78 -8.04
N ARG A 309 -8.99 20.97 -8.86
CA ARG A 309 -9.61 19.74 -9.41
C ARG A 309 -9.60 18.65 -8.37
N VAL A 310 -10.79 18.24 -7.96
CA VAL A 310 -11.02 17.05 -7.14
C VAL A 310 -11.43 15.93 -8.07
N TYR A 311 -10.73 14.81 -8.05
CA TYR A 311 -11.13 13.61 -8.74
C TYR A 311 -11.33 12.47 -7.74
N LYS A 312 -12.19 11.55 -8.12
CA LYS A 312 -12.46 10.35 -7.33
C LYS A 312 -11.48 9.28 -7.75
N LYS A 313 -10.77 8.68 -6.79
CA LYS A 313 -9.89 7.53 -7.00
C LYS A 313 -10.44 6.34 -6.23
N GLU A 314 -10.45 5.20 -6.88
CA GLU A 314 -10.83 3.92 -6.27
C GLU A 314 -9.61 3.31 -5.57
N PHE A 315 -9.82 2.87 -4.33
CA PHE A 315 -8.85 2.14 -3.54
C PHE A 315 -9.41 0.78 -3.19
N LYS A 316 -8.57 -0.24 -3.30
CA LYS A 316 -8.89 -1.56 -2.80
C LYS A 316 -8.64 -1.61 -1.31
N ILE A 317 -9.62 -2.05 -0.56
CA ILE A 317 -9.54 -2.17 0.89
C ILE A 317 -9.98 -3.56 1.34
N TYR A 318 -9.55 -3.98 2.53
CA TYR A 318 -10.07 -5.16 3.19
C TYR A 318 -11.05 -4.73 4.28
N ASP A 319 -12.32 -5.08 4.10
CA ASP A 319 -13.35 -4.98 5.12
C ASP A 319 -13.33 -6.19 6.06
N ASP A 320 -14.21 -6.21 7.06
CA ASP A 320 -14.26 -7.29 8.05
C ASP A 320 -14.56 -8.65 7.42
N ALA A 321 -15.37 -8.69 6.36
CA ALA A 321 -15.69 -9.92 5.66
C ALA A 321 -14.46 -10.47 4.91
N CYS A 322 -13.71 -9.60 4.24
CA CYS A 322 -12.48 -9.95 3.55
C CYS A 322 -11.43 -10.49 4.52
N ILE A 323 -11.22 -9.78 5.64
CA ILE A 323 -10.26 -10.16 6.68
C ILE A 323 -10.67 -11.49 7.33
N GLY A 324 -11.93 -11.62 7.74
CA GLY A 324 -12.45 -12.84 8.38
C GLY A 324 -12.33 -14.06 7.50
N ARG A 325 -12.49 -13.91 6.18
CA ARG A 325 -12.29 -15.01 5.21
C ARG A 325 -10.85 -15.50 5.20
N VAL A 326 -9.86 -14.59 5.24
CA VAL A 326 -8.43 -14.95 5.27
C VAL A 326 -8.08 -15.66 6.58
N VAL A 327 -8.46 -15.08 7.73
CA VAL A 327 -8.18 -15.66 9.05
C VAL A 327 -8.78 -17.05 9.16
N LYS A 328 -10.05 -17.22 8.76
CA LYS A 328 -10.72 -18.53 8.75
C LYS A 328 -9.98 -19.54 7.87
N ALA A 329 -9.56 -19.16 6.67
CA ALA A 329 -8.85 -20.04 5.75
C ALA A 329 -7.54 -20.59 6.37
N ILE A 330 -6.77 -19.72 7.05
CA ILE A 330 -5.52 -20.11 7.72
C ILE A 330 -5.81 -20.99 8.95
N ALA A 331 -6.81 -20.63 9.76
CA ALA A 331 -7.14 -21.35 10.98
C ALA A 331 -7.72 -22.74 10.70
N SER A 332 -8.57 -22.88 9.69
CA SER A 332 -9.23 -24.15 9.34
C SER A 332 -8.36 -25.07 8.48
N GLY A 333 -7.32 -24.54 7.81
CA GLY A 333 -6.56 -25.27 6.79
C GLY A 333 -7.40 -25.65 5.56
N GLU A 334 -8.51 -24.96 5.33
CA GLU A 334 -9.45 -25.23 4.24
C GLU A 334 -8.79 -25.05 2.87
N ASN A 335 -9.17 -25.90 1.90
CA ASN A 335 -8.70 -25.79 0.53
C ASN A 335 -9.83 -25.28 -0.37
N ILE A 336 -9.72 -24.04 -0.84
CA ILE A 336 -10.69 -23.41 -1.73
C ILE A 336 -9.99 -23.08 -3.04
N PRO A 337 -10.38 -23.70 -4.18
CA PRO A 337 -9.78 -23.40 -5.49
C PRO A 337 -9.85 -21.92 -5.82
N GLY A 338 -8.72 -21.37 -6.30
CA GLY A 338 -8.59 -19.94 -6.61
C GLY A 338 -8.43 -19.01 -5.41
N PHE A 339 -8.51 -19.52 -4.17
CA PHE A 339 -8.40 -18.66 -3.00
C PHE A 339 -7.35 -19.15 -1.99
N CYS A 340 -7.43 -20.38 -1.50
CA CYS A 340 -6.47 -20.86 -0.50
C CYS A 340 -6.18 -22.35 -0.61
N LYS A 341 -4.98 -22.73 -0.17
CA LYS A 341 -4.57 -24.12 0.02
C LYS A 341 -3.53 -24.23 1.12
N THR A 342 -3.73 -25.18 2.02
CA THR A 342 -2.76 -25.56 3.02
C THR A 342 -2.05 -26.84 2.58
N VAL A 343 -0.73 -26.86 2.68
CA VAL A 343 0.12 -27.99 2.27
C VAL A 343 1.20 -28.25 3.32
N GLU A 344 1.72 -29.47 3.35
CA GLU A 344 2.90 -29.80 4.16
C GLU A 344 4.10 -28.94 3.75
N VAL A 345 4.96 -28.61 4.72
CA VAL A 345 6.10 -27.71 4.51
C VAL A 345 7.03 -28.21 3.39
N GLU A 346 7.24 -29.52 3.30
CA GLU A 346 8.04 -30.15 2.25
C GLU A 346 7.46 -29.89 0.84
N LYS A 347 6.13 -29.89 0.72
CA LYS A 347 5.44 -29.55 -0.53
C LYS A 347 5.62 -28.09 -0.89
N ALA A 348 5.53 -27.18 0.09
CA ALA A 348 5.76 -25.75 -0.12
C ALA A 348 7.20 -25.49 -0.61
N ILE A 349 8.20 -26.14 -0.01
CA ILE A 349 9.62 -26.08 -0.40
C ILE A 349 9.79 -26.60 -1.83
N ALA A 350 9.24 -27.78 -2.14
CA ALA A 350 9.33 -28.42 -3.46
C ALA A 350 8.72 -27.54 -4.59
N CYS A 351 7.67 -26.77 -4.27
CA CYS A 351 7.05 -25.80 -5.15
C CYS A 351 7.72 -24.42 -5.10
N ASN A 352 8.83 -24.27 -4.35
CA ASN A 352 9.56 -23.00 -4.21
C ASN A 352 8.67 -21.83 -3.74
N PHE A 353 7.67 -22.10 -2.91
CA PHE A 353 6.66 -21.15 -2.40
C PHE A 353 5.90 -20.40 -3.49
N LYS A 354 5.77 -20.95 -4.69
CA LYS A 354 5.02 -20.34 -5.77
C LYS A 354 3.54 -20.66 -5.64
N LYS A 355 2.71 -19.63 -5.43
CA LYS A 355 1.26 -19.81 -5.24
C LYS A 355 0.56 -20.56 -6.39
N TYR A 356 0.99 -20.33 -7.62
CA TYR A 356 0.40 -20.95 -8.83
C TYR A 356 0.70 -22.45 -8.96
N ASP A 357 1.73 -22.94 -8.27
CA ASP A 357 2.05 -24.37 -8.21
C ASP A 357 1.32 -25.06 -7.05
N ILE A 358 0.67 -24.29 -6.17
CA ILE A 358 0.03 -24.77 -4.93
C ILE A 358 -1.48 -24.57 -4.96
N ILE A 359 -1.96 -23.33 -5.21
CA ILE A 359 -3.39 -23.01 -5.26
C ILE A 359 -3.96 -23.46 -6.60
N GLU A 360 -4.96 -24.32 -6.56
CA GLU A 360 -5.62 -24.80 -7.76
C GLU A 360 -6.39 -23.67 -8.44
N ILE A 361 -6.17 -23.49 -9.74
CA ILE A 361 -6.96 -22.53 -10.53
C ILE A 361 -8.38 -23.11 -10.69
N PRO A 362 -9.44 -22.37 -10.37
CA PRO A 362 -10.79 -22.83 -10.61
C PRO A 362 -10.94 -23.19 -12.10
N LYS A 363 -11.47 -24.36 -12.37
CA LYS A 363 -11.85 -24.72 -13.73
C LYS A 363 -13.08 -23.91 -14.09
N TYR A 364 -12.89 -22.76 -14.73
CA TYR A 364 -13.99 -22.08 -15.38
C TYR A 364 -14.36 -22.88 -16.63
N GLU A 365 -15.59 -23.32 -16.76
CA GLU A 365 -16.15 -23.65 -18.06
C GLU A 365 -16.20 -22.33 -18.83
N ILE A 366 -15.20 -22.14 -19.72
CA ILE A 366 -15.23 -21.02 -20.65
C ILE A 366 -16.36 -21.40 -21.64
N GLU A 367 -17.55 -20.82 -21.47
CA GLU A 367 -18.53 -20.79 -22.56
C GLU A 367 -17.82 -20.16 -23.75
N ARG A 368 -17.42 -21.00 -24.69
CA ARG A 368 -16.82 -20.55 -25.95
C ARG A 368 -17.91 -19.88 -26.73
N ARG A 369 -17.98 -18.58 -26.66
CA ARG A 369 -18.87 -17.79 -27.53
C ARG A 369 -18.43 -18.01 -28.97
N ASP A 370 -19.41 -18.15 -29.88
CA ASP A 370 -19.12 -18.21 -31.32
C ASP A 370 -18.37 -16.92 -31.73
N ILE A 371 -17.35 -17.07 -32.56
CA ILE A 371 -16.57 -15.94 -33.09
C ILE A 371 -17.51 -14.93 -33.78
N LYS A 372 -18.58 -15.39 -34.42
CA LYS A 372 -19.59 -14.53 -35.05
C LYS A 372 -20.31 -13.64 -34.04
N ASP A 373 -20.62 -14.16 -32.85
CA ASP A 373 -21.29 -13.40 -31.80
C ASP A 373 -20.32 -12.34 -31.21
N ILE A 374 -19.08 -12.69 -31.07
CA ILE A 374 -18.03 -11.74 -30.61
C ILE A 374 -17.85 -10.62 -31.65
N VAL A 375 -17.81 -10.96 -32.93
CA VAL A 375 -17.69 -9.99 -34.04
C VAL A 375 -18.91 -9.08 -34.10
N ASN A 376 -20.09 -9.63 -33.92
CA ASN A 376 -21.34 -8.85 -33.91
C ASN A 376 -21.37 -7.87 -32.71
N ASP A 377 -20.97 -8.30 -31.53
CA ASP A 377 -20.86 -7.41 -30.35
C ASP A 377 -19.81 -6.32 -30.56
N LEU A 378 -18.66 -6.65 -31.13
CA LEU A 378 -17.62 -5.66 -31.47
C LEU A 378 -18.14 -4.62 -32.46
N ASN A 379 -18.86 -5.04 -33.49
CA ASN A 379 -19.45 -4.15 -34.48
C ASN A 379 -20.50 -3.21 -33.82
N ARG A 380 -21.37 -3.76 -32.98
CA ARG A 380 -22.33 -2.97 -32.21
C ARG A 380 -21.64 -1.91 -31.33
N ILE A 381 -20.64 -2.30 -30.55
CA ILE A 381 -19.86 -1.39 -29.68
C ILE A 381 -19.17 -0.32 -30.53
N TYR A 382 -18.66 -0.68 -31.70
CA TYR A 382 -18.04 0.27 -32.62
C TYR A 382 -19.04 1.31 -33.17
N GLU A 383 -20.25 0.88 -33.53
CA GLU A 383 -21.31 1.76 -33.96
C GLU A 383 -21.80 2.70 -32.86
N GLU A 384 -21.98 2.20 -31.62
CA GLU A 384 -22.33 3.00 -30.45
C GLU A 384 -21.25 4.04 -30.14
N LYS A 385 -19.96 3.65 -30.20
CA LYS A 385 -18.82 4.56 -30.05
C LYS A 385 -18.83 5.67 -31.09
N ASN A 386 -19.13 5.34 -32.35
CA ASN A 386 -19.18 6.33 -33.42
C ASN A 386 -20.38 7.30 -33.26
N LYS A 387 -21.55 6.80 -32.83
CA LYS A 387 -22.69 7.64 -32.46
C LYS A 387 -22.35 8.60 -31.32
N LEU A 388 -21.70 8.12 -30.27
CA LEU A 388 -21.26 8.94 -29.14
C LEU A 388 -20.26 10.02 -29.57
N LYS A 389 -19.27 9.67 -30.42
CA LYS A 389 -18.34 10.65 -30.99
C LYS A 389 -19.05 11.73 -31.79
N LEU A 390 -20.01 11.34 -32.63
CA LEU A 390 -20.79 12.29 -33.43
C LEU A 390 -21.61 13.22 -32.52
N THR A 391 -22.26 12.68 -31.49
CA THR A 391 -23.03 13.47 -30.52
C THR A 391 -22.13 14.47 -29.79
N VAL A 392 -20.96 14.04 -29.33
CA VAL A 392 -19.99 14.95 -28.68
C VAL A 392 -19.53 16.07 -29.63
N ASN A 393 -19.22 15.72 -30.88
CA ASN A 393 -18.81 16.71 -31.89
C ASN A 393 -19.91 17.71 -32.19
N ILE A 394 -21.17 17.27 -32.33
CA ILE A 394 -22.33 18.15 -32.53
C ILE A 394 -22.50 19.07 -31.31
N THR A 395 -22.48 18.52 -30.09
CA THR A 395 -22.64 19.30 -28.87
C THR A 395 -21.54 20.36 -28.71
N VAL A 396 -20.30 20.01 -29.08
CA VAL A 396 -19.15 20.96 -29.07
C VAL A 396 -19.36 22.03 -30.13
N ALA A 397 -19.77 21.64 -31.34
CA ALA A 397 -20.05 22.58 -32.43
C ALA A 397 -21.19 23.56 -32.09
N GLU A 398 -22.24 23.08 -31.46
CA GLU A 398 -23.35 23.89 -30.95
C GLU A 398 -22.90 24.86 -29.86
N LYS A 399 -22.15 24.36 -28.87
CA LYS A 399 -21.66 25.16 -27.72
C LYS A 399 -20.74 26.33 -28.15
N TYR A 400 -19.98 26.14 -29.21
CA TYR A 400 -19.02 27.12 -29.70
C TYR A 400 -19.49 27.85 -30.99
N ASN A 401 -20.78 27.73 -31.36
CA ASN A 401 -21.39 28.32 -32.57
C ASN A 401 -20.67 27.93 -33.88
N LEU A 402 -20.13 26.72 -33.97
CA LEU A 402 -19.41 26.19 -35.11
C LEU A 402 -20.30 25.42 -36.09
N LEU A 403 -21.64 25.50 -35.97
CA LEU A 403 -22.60 24.81 -36.79
C LEU A 403 -22.53 25.11 -38.29
N GLU A 404 -22.06 26.31 -38.67
CA GLU A 404 -21.82 26.66 -40.08
C GLU A 404 -20.62 25.86 -40.64
N ALA A 405 -19.58 25.61 -39.81
CA ALA A 405 -18.45 24.79 -40.20
C ALA A 405 -18.84 23.29 -40.33
N ALA A 406 -19.81 22.81 -39.53
CA ALA A 406 -20.33 21.45 -39.62
C ALA A 406 -21.19 21.20 -40.85
N LYS A 407 -21.83 22.24 -41.42
CA LYS A 407 -22.59 22.14 -42.68
C LYS A 407 -21.72 21.91 -43.92
N LEU A 408 -20.41 22.28 -43.84
CA LEU A 408 -19.42 22.00 -44.88
C LEU A 408 -19.03 20.50 -45.00
N GLN A 409 -19.40 19.66 -44.09
CA GLN A 409 -19.12 18.19 -44.12
C GLN A 409 -20.06 17.40 -45.04
N SER A 410 -21.00 18.03 -45.70
CA SER A 410 -21.95 17.31 -46.58
C SER A 410 -21.53 17.32 -48.07
N THR A 411 -20.40 17.83 -48.46
CA THR A 411 -19.92 17.89 -49.84
C THR A 411 -18.83 16.84 -50.08
N GLU A 412 -18.91 16.16 -51.19
CA GLU A 412 -18.24 14.91 -51.55
C GLU A 412 -16.72 14.88 -51.69
N ASN A 413 -16.00 15.97 -51.34
CA ASN A 413 -14.51 16.03 -51.45
C ASN A 413 -13.89 16.95 -50.41
N THR A 414 -13.92 16.58 -49.15
CA THR A 414 -13.15 17.30 -48.13
C THR A 414 -11.68 16.87 -48.18
N ASN A 415 -10.79 17.74 -48.61
CA ASN A 415 -9.37 17.44 -48.68
C ASN A 415 -8.69 17.66 -47.31
N LEU A 416 -7.52 17.04 -47.10
CA LEU A 416 -6.76 17.08 -45.85
C LEU A 416 -6.44 18.53 -45.39
N LYS A 417 -6.30 19.47 -46.31
CA LYS A 417 -6.06 20.89 -45.98
C LYS A 417 -7.26 21.56 -45.33
N GLU A 418 -8.47 21.19 -45.74
CA GLU A 418 -9.72 21.72 -45.15
C GLU A 418 -9.94 21.11 -43.77
N VAL A 419 -9.69 19.83 -43.60
CA VAL A 419 -9.73 19.17 -42.29
C VAL A 419 -8.72 19.76 -41.32
N ASN A 420 -7.48 19.99 -41.75
CA ASN A 420 -6.44 20.61 -40.91
C ASN A 420 -6.72 22.09 -40.64
N SER A 421 -7.39 22.80 -41.56
CA SER A 421 -7.85 24.17 -41.31
C SER A 421 -8.94 24.18 -40.21
N LEU A 422 -9.84 23.20 -40.21
CA LEU A 422 -10.88 23.08 -39.18
C LEU A 422 -10.28 22.69 -37.81
N LEU A 423 -9.32 21.75 -37.78
CA LEU A 423 -8.62 21.33 -36.57
C LEU A 423 -7.81 22.49 -35.94
N ARG A 424 -7.17 23.35 -36.77
CA ARG A 424 -6.50 24.58 -36.28
C ARG A 424 -7.48 25.55 -35.64
N HIS A 425 -8.66 25.75 -36.22
CA HIS A 425 -9.71 26.62 -35.66
C HIS A 425 -10.23 26.08 -34.31
N LEU A 426 -10.20 24.77 -34.13
CA LEU A 426 -10.64 24.08 -32.89
C LEU A 426 -9.53 23.96 -31.85
N GLY A 427 -8.30 24.47 -32.12
CA GLY A 427 -7.17 24.33 -31.21
C GLY A 427 -6.66 22.89 -31.06
N ALA A 428 -6.97 22.04 -32.05
CA ALA A 428 -6.53 20.64 -32.07
C ALA A 428 -5.29 20.45 -32.97
N ASP A 429 -4.47 19.44 -32.69
CA ASP A 429 -3.28 19.13 -33.45
C ASP A 429 -3.58 18.77 -34.92
N GLU A 430 -2.78 19.27 -35.85
CA GLU A 430 -2.88 18.94 -37.27
C GLU A 430 -2.56 17.46 -37.53
N LEU A 431 -3.28 16.84 -38.46
CA LEU A 431 -2.94 15.51 -38.92
C LEU A 431 -1.70 15.57 -39.85
N THR A 432 -0.57 15.06 -39.38
CA THR A 432 0.66 14.96 -40.17
C THR A 432 0.65 13.75 -41.11
N GLY A 433 1.34 13.89 -42.25
CA GLY A 433 1.29 13.14 -43.50
C GLY A 433 1.34 11.60 -43.49
N ASP A 434 1.43 10.90 -42.39
CA ASP A 434 1.45 9.44 -42.30
C ASP A 434 0.18 8.79 -41.75
N LYS A 435 -0.82 9.59 -41.40
CA LYS A 435 -2.15 9.12 -40.94
C LYS A 435 -3.24 9.67 -41.86
N TYR A 436 -3.60 8.90 -42.89
CA TYR A 436 -4.72 9.26 -43.77
C TYR A 436 -6.02 8.75 -43.18
N LEU A 437 -6.93 9.67 -42.93
CA LEU A 437 -8.34 9.35 -42.75
C LEU A 437 -8.98 9.44 -44.13
N THR A 438 -9.24 8.33 -44.80
CA THR A 438 -10.02 8.34 -46.03
C THR A 438 -11.48 8.14 -45.66
N LEU A 439 -12.25 9.20 -45.72
CA LEU A 439 -13.70 9.13 -45.70
C LEU A 439 -14.19 8.71 -47.08
N SER A 440 -14.38 7.44 -47.32
CA SER A 440 -15.05 6.96 -48.52
C SER A 440 -16.49 6.61 -48.19
N ARG A 441 -17.40 7.23 -48.90
CA ARG A 441 -18.84 6.97 -48.86
C ARG A 441 -19.17 5.90 -49.90
N ASN A 442 -19.16 4.61 -49.51
CA ASN A 442 -19.98 3.62 -50.19
C ASN A 442 -20.74 2.88 -49.08
N ALA A 443 -22.04 3.09 -49.07
CA ALA A 443 -23.00 2.38 -48.20
C ALA A 443 -22.85 2.57 -46.68
N GLY A 444 -22.53 3.77 -46.19
CA GLY A 444 -22.63 4.07 -44.74
C GLY A 444 -21.53 3.50 -43.86
N GLU A 445 -20.47 2.95 -44.41
CA GLU A 445 -19.34 2.41 -43.65
C GLU A 445 -18.14 3.34 -43.68
N PHE A 446 -17.53 3.62 -42.47
CA PHE A 446 -16.26 4.29 -42.35
C PHE A 446 -15.14 3.22 -42.33
N LYS A 447 -14.23 3.26 -43.29
CA LYS A 447 -13.01 2.43 -43.27
C LYS A 447 -11.80 3.27 -42.86
N PHE A 448 -11.08 2.78 -41.87
CA PHE A 448 -9.76 3.30 -41.52
C PHE A 448 -8.70 2.45 -42.22
N GLU A 449 -7.95 2.99 -43.13
CA GLU A 449 -6.76 2.33 -43.67
C GLU A 449 -5.51 2.91 -42.99
N ASN A 450 -4.82 2.06 -42.25
CA ASN A 450 -3.52 2.40 -41.72
C ASN A 450 -2.46 1.79 -42.64
N LYS A 451 -1.69 2.60 -43.37
CA LYS A 451 -0.65 2.14 -44.28
C LYS A 451 0.62 1.63 -43.61
N ASN A 452 0.77 1.72 -42.33
CA ASN A 452 1.86 1.09 -41.58
C ASN A 452 1.44 -0.28 -41.07
N LYS A 453 1.69 -1.30 -41.92
CA LYS A 453 1.59 -2.71 -41.55
C LYS A 453 2.55 -3.01 -40.38
N ARG A 454 2.07 -3.22 -39.19
CA ARG A 454 2.53 -4.22 -38.25
C ARG A 454 1.32 -4.93 -37.70
N ILE A 455 1.03 -6.06 -38.26
CA ILE A 455 0.12 -7.07 -37.76
C ILE A 455 0.82 -7.69 -36.57
N TYR A 456 0.22 -7.54 -35.37
CA TYR A 456 0.54 -8.43 -34.26
C TYR A 456 -0.40 -9.64 -34.40
N GLN A 457 0.23 -10.79 -34.65
CA GLN A 457 -0.37 -12.09 -34.45
C GLN A 457 -0.53 -12.40 -32.96
#